data_57f28c4e2e2d9bb0ec908d82a5bcd14d
#
_entry.id   57f28c4e2e2d9bb0ec908d82a5bcd14d
#
_cell.length_a   1.000
_cell.length_b   1.000
_cell.length_c   1.000
_cell.angle_alpha   90.00
_cell.angle_beta   90.00
_cell.angle_gamma   90.00
#
_symmetry.space_group_name_H-M   'P 1'
#
loop_
_entity.id
_entity.type
_entity.pdbx_description
1 polymer ?
#
loop_
_entity_poly.entity_id
_entity_poly.type
_entity_poly.pdbx_seq_one_letter_code
_entity_poly.pdbx_strand_id
1 'polypeptide(L)'
;MTKLLFLALGTSFILSACASSQNPPAQEQPTLSAAPEEHKSYANSVLSASIDAQQERIEALEYELAKLQTQVNALSKTPPSPAIDLPPTPTKPKPEATVPIDEQHYHQAQTLLQRKEYVAMVTLLKGYANGGNGSLMAQNNMFLLATAHFNLGNCEASIGINRRFANDYRQHPNAPRALYNIANCQLSMKQNDVAHTTLRTLIRTYPNSTEAQRAKILLK
;
A
#
# COMPACT_ATOMS: atom_id res chain seq x y z
N MET A 1 -46.82 53.90 -17.56
CA MET A 1 -48.29 53.68 -17.26
C MET A 1 -48.35 52.56 -16.29
N THR A 2 -48.63 52.87 -15.19
CA THR A 2 -49.58 52.77 -14.08
C THR A 2 -49.10 51.78 -13.03
N LYS A 3 -48.55 52.16 -11.92
CA LYS A 3 -49.11 52.62 -10.63
C LYS A 3 -50.06 51.64 -9.98
N LEU A 4 -49.68 51.19 -8.75
CA LEU A 4 -50.46 51.18 -7.46
C LEU A 4 -49.77 50.14 -6.56
N LEU A 5 -49.13 50.40 -5.45
CA LEU A 5 -49.40 51.17 -4.21
C LEU A 5 -50.61 50.67 -3.41
N PHE A 6 -50.38 49.92 -2.33
CA PHE A 6 -51.15 49.85 -1.08
C PHE A 6 -50.18 49.30 -0.01
N LEU A 7 -49.71 49.96 0.92
CA LEU A 7 -50.09 50.69 2.13
C LEU A 7 -51.04 49.91 3.05
N ALA A 8 -50.51 49.45 4.18
CA ALA A 8 -50.58 50.03 5.52
C ALA A 8 -51.30 49.17 6.59
N LEU A 9 -50.81 49.35 7.78
CA LEU A 9 -51.39 49.22 9.13
C LEU A 9 -51.37 47.77 9.68
N GLY A 10 -50.58 47.47 10.70
CA GLY A 10 -50.42 48.16 11.99
C GLY A 10 -51.31 47.51 13.03
N THR A 11 -50.74 46.85 13.98
CA THR A 11 -51.19 46.97 15.39
C THR A 11 -50.17 46.27 16.31
N SER A 12 -49.56 47.05 17.15
CA SER A 12 -48.94 46.67 18.42
C SER A 12 -49.91 45.93 19.31
N PHE A 13 -49.44 44.85 19.94
CA PHE A 13 -49.95 44.40 21.22
C PHE A 13 -48.74 44.09 22.14
N ILE A 14 -48.50 45.00 23.02
CA ILE A 14 -47.73 44.82 24.24
C ILE A 14 -48.72 44.23 25.27
N LEU A 15 -48.38 43.10 25.82
CA LEU A 15 -48.88 42.73 27.15
C LEU A 15 -47.86 41.85 27.85
N SER A 16 -47.30 42.45 28.85
CA SER A 16 -46.55 41.96 29.96
C SER A 16 -47.33 40.88 30.74
N ALA A 17 -46.70 39.77 31.05
CA ALA A 17 -47.04 38.99 32.26
C ALA A 17 -45.87 38.10 32.67
N CYS A 18 -45.27 38.48 33.75
CA CYS A 18 -44.78 37.72 34.91
C CYS A 18 -44.42 36.24 34.77
N ALA A 19 -43.16 35.97 35.01
CA ALA A 19 -42.60 35.01 35.96
C ALA A 19 -43.32 33.70 36.21
N SER A 20 -42.72 32.64 35.76
CA SER A 20 -42.61 31.43 36.57
C SER A 20 -41.34 30.70 36.22
N SER A 21 -40.38 30.75 37.10
CA SER A 21 -39.20 29.94 37.14
C SER A 21 -39.63 28.48 37.34
N GLN A 22 -39.61 27.70 36.28
CA GLN A 22 -39.58 26.25 36.38
C GLN A 22 -38.31 25.79 35.69
N ASN A 23 -37.33 25.46 36.49
CA ASN A 23 -36.17 24.68 36.06
C ASN A 23 -36.67 23.43 35.35
N PRO A 24 -36.20 23.14 34.10
CA PRO A 24 -36.40 21.83 33.53
C PRO A 24 -35.61 20.80 34.39
N PRO A 25 -36.15 19.58 34.57
CA PRO A 25 -35.43 18.55 35.32
C PRO A 25 -34.08 18.32 34.67
N ALA A 26 -33.05 18.22 35.48
CA ALA A 26 -31.73 17.85 35.10
C ALA A 26 -31.78 16.59 34.22
N GLN A 27 -31.42 16.72 32.94
CA GLN A 27 -31.10 15.56 32.13
C GLN A 27 -29.89 14.92 32.80
N GLU A 28 -30.11 13.77 33.42
CA GLU A 28 -29.04 12.85 33.78
C GLU A 28 -28.19 12.59 32.52
N GLN A 29 -27.02 13.17 32.48
CA GLN A 29 -25.99 12.71 31.58
C GLN A 29 -25.78 11.21 31.87
N PRO A 30 -25.84 10.34 30.86
CA PRO A 30 -25.43 8.98 31.07
C PRO A 30 -23.98 9.03 31.51
N THR A 31 -23.74 8.73 32.79
CA THR A 31 -22.41 8.42 33.29
C THR A 31 -21.83 7.36 32.37
N LEU A 32 -20.69 7.69 31.74
CA LEU A 32 -19.89 6.72 31.01
C LEU A 32 -19.55 5.60 32.00
N SER A 33 -20.41 4.58 32.00
CA SER A 33 -20.14 3.34 32.71
C SER A 33 -18.80 2.83 32.21
N ALA A 34 -17.83 2.75 33.10
CA ALA A 34 -16.55 2.15 32.83
C ALA A 34 -16.77 0.84 32.08
N ALA A 35 -16.18 0.73 30.89
CA ALA A 35 -16.21 -0.50 30.13
C ALA A 35 -15.76 -1.64 31.03
N PRO A 36 -16.47 -2.78 31.03
CA PRO A 36 -16.17 -3.86 31.95
C PRO A 36 -14.72 -4.31 31.81
N GLU A 37 -14.04 -4.50 32.93
CA GLU A 37 -12.65 -4.98 32.98
C GLU A 37 -12.46 -6.33 32.25
N GLU A 38 -13.51 -7.09 32.08
CA GLU A 38 -13.55 -8.34 31.31
C GLU A 38 -13.12 -8.18 29.84
N HIS A 39 -13.50 -7.09 29.16
CA HIS A 39 -13.07 -6.86 27.77
C HIS A 39 -11.58 -6.59 27.62
N LYS A 40 -10.95 -5.95 28.60
CA LYS A 40 -9.51 -5.74 28.64
C LYS A 40 -8.75 -7.05 28.91
N SER A 41 -9.28 -7.88 29.80
CA SER A 41 -8.71 -9.18 30.11
C SER A 41 -8.72 -10.11 28.90
N TYR A 42 -9.85 -10.17 28.17
CA TYR A 42 -9.99 -10.98 26.96
C TYR A 42 -9.05 -10.49 25.84
N ALA A 43 -8.99 -9.18 25.58
CA ALA A 43 -8.11 -8.61 24.59
C ALA A 43 -6.62 -8.90 24.89
N ASN A 44 -6.23 -8.82 26.14
CA ASN A 44 -4.86 -9.14 26.57
C ASN A 44 -4.54 -10.64 26.41
N SER A 45 -5.49 -11.52 26.69
CA SER A 45 -5.28 -12.96 26.52
C SER A 45 -5.15 -13.36 25.05
N VAL A 46 -5.93 -12.74 24.15
CA VAL A 46 -5.82 -12.96 22.70
C VAL A 46 -4.49 -12.43 22.15
N LEU A 47 -4.04 -11.27 22.64
CA LEU A 47 -2.77 -10.68 22.25
C LEU A 47 -1.60 -11.55 22.74
N SER A 48 -1.64 -12.04 23.98
CA SER A 48 -0.63 -12.97 24.53
C SER A 48 -0.55 -14.24 23.68
N ALA A 49 -1.67 -14.90 23.39
CA ALA A 49 -1.69 -16.09 22.56
C ALA A 49 -1.15 -15.84 21.12
N SER A 50 -1.37 -14.64 20.57
CA SER A 50 -0.80 -14.26 19.29
C SER A 50 0.72 -14.07 19.35
N ILE A 51 1.23 -13.50 20.44
CA ILE A 51 2.68 -13.33 20.67
C ILE A 51 3.35 -14.70 20.83
N ASP A 52 2.76 -15.59 21.63
CA ASP A 52 3.29 -16.94 21.83
C ASP A 52 3.35 -17.72 20.51
N ALA A 53 2.30 -17.67 19.70
CA ALA A 53 2.28 -18.29 18.38
C ALA A 53 3.32 -17.69 17.40
N GLN A 54 3.61 -16.40 17.50
CA GLN A 54 4.68 -15.78 16.72
C GLN A 54 6.06 -16.20 17.20
N GLN A 55 6.23 -16.35 18.52
CA GLN A 55 7.48 -16.81 19.11
C GLN A 55 7.82 -18.24 18.67
N GLU A 56 6.85 -19.16 18.70
CA GLU A 56 7.04 -20.52 18.20
C GLU A 56 7.47 -20.55 16.72
N ARG A 57 6.91 -19.65 15.92
CA ARG A 57 7.30 -19.54 14.50
C ARG A 57 8.72 -19.00 14.32
N ILE A 58 9.15 -18.08 15.15
CA ILE A 58 10.52 -17.54 15.15
C ILE A 58 11.51 -18.66 15.50
N GLU A 59 11.26 -19.42 16.55
CA GLU A 59 12.11 -20.54 16.97
C GLU A 59 12.21 -21.62 15.89
N ALA A 60 11.09 -21.95 15.24
CA ALA A 60 11.09 -22.90 14.13
C ALA A 60 11.92 -22.42 12.93
N LEU A 61 11.84 -21.13 12.61
CA LEU A 61 12.62 -20.52 11.52
C LEU A 61 14.11 -20.45 11.87
N GLU A 62 14.46 -20.15 13.12
CA GLU A 62 15.85 -20.14 13.59
C GLU A 62 16.46 -21.54 13.50
N TYR A 63 15.70 -22.58 13.86
CA TYR A 63 16.13 -23.97 13.73
C TYR A 63 16.41 -24.36 12.26
N GLU A 64 15.51 -24.01 11.34
CA GLU A 64 15.71 -24.29 9.90
C GLU A 64 16.90 -23.50 9.34
N LEU A 65 17.10 -22.29 9.80
CA LEU A 65 18.25 -21.46 9.41
C LEU A 65 19.57 -22.06 9.86
N ALA A 66 19.65 -22.54 11.11
CA ALA A 66 20.83 -23.22 11.64
C ALA A 66 21.12 -24.52 10.89
N LYS A 67 20.10 -25.28 10.52
CA LYS A 67 20.20 -26.50 9.71
C LYS A 67 20.75 -26.20 8.31
N LEU A 68 20.23 -25.18 7.62
CA LEU A 68 20.72 -24.73 6.32
C LEU A 68 22.17 -24.26 6.40
N GLN A 69 22.53 -23.52 7.42
CA GLN A 69 23.90 -23.08 7.68
C GLN A 69 24.86 -24.26 7.81
N THR A 70 24.44 -25.31 8.51
CA THR A 70 25.21 -26.53 8.66
C THR A 70 25.42 -27.25 7.33
N GLN A 71 24.37 -27.29 6.48
CA GLN A 71 24.46 -27.89 5.14
C GLN A 71 25.41 -27.09 4.22
N VAL A 72 25.34 -25.77 4.25
CA VAL A 72 26.26 -24.90 3.49
C VAL A 72 27.71 -25.11 3.94
N ASN A 73 27.95 -25.19 5.24
CA ASN A 73 29.29 -25.43 5.79
C ASN A 73 29.81 -26.85 5.45
N ALA A 74 28.94 -27.82 5.34
CA ALA A 74 29.31 -29.18 4.91
C ALA A 74 29.70 -29.20 3.45
N LEU A 75 28.98 -28.52 2.56
CA LEU A 75 29.28 -28.40 1.14
C LEU A 75 30.58 -27.65 0.87
N SER A 76 30.87 -26.63 1.70
CA SER A 76 32.13 -25.84 1.57
C SER A 76 33.36 -26.59 2.06
N LYS A 77 33.21 -27.66 2.84
CA LYS A 77 34.31 -28.50 3.35
C LYS A 77 34.70 -29.70 2.46
N THR A 78 33.97 -29.90 1.37
CA THR A 78 34.28 -30.97 0.41
C THR A 78 35.61 -30.59 -0.30
N PRO A 79 36.70 -31.36 -0.11
CA PRO A 79 37.95 -31.08 -0.83
C PRO A 79 37.73 -31.24 -2.33
N PRO A 80 38.44 -30.47 -3.17
CA PRO A 80 38.35 -30.63 -4.61
C PRO A 80 38.69 -32.05 -4.98
N SER A 81 37.84 -32.71 -5.72
CA SER A 81 38.05 -34.05 -6.27
C SER A 81 39.40 -34.08 -7.03
N PRO A 82 40.22 -35.16 -6.92
CA PRO A 82 41.51 -35.22 -7.61
C PRO A 82 41.28 -35.03 -9.12
N ALA A 83 42.12 -34.18 -9.70
CA ALA A 83 42.11 -33.88 -11.13
C ALA A 83 42.23 -35.17 -11.93
N ILE A 84 41.20 -35.54 -12.65
CA ILE A 84 41.26 -36.54 -13.71
C ILE A 84 41.88 -35.82 -14.91
N ASP A 85 43.06 -36.25 -15.35
CA ASP A 85 43.69 -35.81 -16.61
C ASP A 85 42.78 -36.19 -17.77
N LEU A 86 41.98 -35.24 -18.23
CA LEU A 86 41.20 -35.31 -19.47
C LEU A 86 41.96 -34.63 -20.60
N PRO A 87 41.94 -35.20 -21.83
CA PRO A 87 42.59 -34.58 -22.98
C PRO A 87 42.06 -33.19 -23.26
N PRO A 88 42.80 -32.29 -23.95
CA PRO A 88 42.48 -30.88 -24.10
C PRO A 88 41.08 -30.72 -24.70
N THR A 89 40.16 -30.27 -23.88
CA THR A 89 38.79 -29.93 -24.25
C THR A 89 38.80 -28.70 -25.16
N PRO A 90 37.94 -28.67 -26.18
CA PRO A 90 37.78 -27.49 -27.02
C PRO A 90 37.38 -26.29 -26.18
N THR A 91 38.00 -25.17 -26.47
CA THR A 91 37.83 -23.82 -25.94
C THR A 91 36.52 -23.62 -25.16
N LYS A 92 36.70 -23.37 -23.82
CA LYS A 92 35.63 -22.95 -22.91
C LYS A 92 34.74 -21.92 -23.60
N PRO A 93 33.44 -22.14 -23.70
CA PRO A 93 32.54 -21.10 -24.19
C PRO A 93 32.76 -19.85 -23.33
N LYS A 94 32.96 -18.69 -24.00
CA LYS A 94 32.92 -17.38 -23.35
C LYS A 94 31.75 -17.38 -22.37
N PRO A 95 31.93 -16.97 -21.10
CA PRO A 95 30.81 -16.91 -20.17
C PRO A 95 29.67 -16.18 -20.85
N GLU A 96 28.62 -16.89 -21.17
CA GLU A 96 27.37 -16.31 -21.63
C GLU A 96 26.95 -15.37 -20.51
N ALA A 97 26.86 -14.08 -20.82
CA ALA A 97 26.55 -13.06 -19.84
C ALA A 97 25.21 -13.45 -19.18
N THR A 98 25.25 -14.01 -17.97
CA THR A 98 24.07 -14.38 -17.22
C THR A 98 23.26 -13.10 -17.00
N VAL A 99 22.07 -13.04 -17.61
CA VAL A 99 21.14 -11.93 -17.46
C VAL A 99 20.93 -11.68 -15.96
N PRO A 100 21.06 -10.44 -15.47
CA PRO A 100 20.88 -10.14 -14.07
C PRO A 100 19.50 -10.61 -13.58
N ILE A 101 19.42 -11.12 -12.37
CA ILE A 101 18.18 -11.68 -11.80
C ILE A 101 17.01 -10.68 -11.83
N ASP A 102 17.28 -9.38 -11.65
CA ASP A 102 16.27 -8.33 -11.71
C ASP A 102 15.65 -8.22 -13.10
N GLU A 103 16.46 -8.41 -14.14
CA GLU A 103 16.02 -8.38 -15.54
C GLU A 103 15.22 -9.65 -15.88
N GLN A 104 15.65 -10.80 -15.39
CA GLN A 104 14.88 -12.06 -15.54
C GLN A 104 13.52 -11.94 -14.89
N HIS A 105 13.45 -11.44 -13.65
CA HIS A 105 12.19 -11.21 -12.93
C HIS A 105 11.30 -10.20 -13.67
N TYR A 106 11.90 -9.16 -14.25
CA TYR A 106 11.14 -8.17 -15.01
C TYR A 106 10.45 -8.78 -16.23
N HIS A 107 11.16 -9.55 -17.05
CA HIS A 107 10.58 -10.21 -18.22
C HIS A 107 9.51 -11.25 -17.83
N GLN A 108 9.77 -12.01 -16.79
CA GLN A 108 8.79 -12.98 -16.28
C GLN A 108 7.53 -12.25 -15.75
N ALA A 109 7.70 -11.16 -15.01
CA ALA A 109 6.59 -10.35 -14.51
C ALA A 109 5.77 -9.70 -15.62
N GLN A 110 6.41 -9.26 -16.71
CA GLN A 110 5.69 -8.77 -17.90
C GLN A 110 4.81 -9.86 -18.53
N THR A 111 5.31 -11.08 -18.63
CA THR A 111 4.55 -12.22 -19.12
C THR A 111 3.34 -12.52 -18.22
N LEU A 112 3.54 -12.54 -16.90
CA LEU A 112 2.47 -12.73 -15.92
C LEU A 112 1.43 -11.60 -15.99
N LEU A 113 1.87 -10.36 -16.19
CA LEU A 113 0.98 -9.20 -16.37
C LEU A 113 0.07 -9.37 -17.60
N GLN A 114 0.63 -9.79 -18.73
CA GLN A 114 -0.12 -10.05 -19.97
C GLN A 114 -1.18 -11.15 -19.76
N ARG A 115 -0.84 -12.17 -18.98
CA ARG A 115 -1.74 -13.28 -18.62
C ARG A 115 -2.70 -12.95 -17.49
N LYS A 116 -2.59 -11.76 -16.88
CA LYS A 116 -3.34 -11.33 -15.67
C LYS A 116 -3.14 -12.25 -14.47
N GLU A 117 -2.00 -12.93 -14.40
CA GLU A 117 -1.62 -13.82 -13.31
C GLU A 117 -1.02 -13.03 -12.13
N TYR A 118 -1.83 -12.13 -11.54
CA TYR A 118 -1.35 -11.17 -10.56
C TYR A 118 -0.86 -11.81 -9.26
N VAL A 119 -1.43 -12.94 -8.83
CA VAL A 119 -0.98 -13.67 -7.63
C VAL A 119 0.43 -14.22 -7.82
N ALA A 120 0.71 -14.84 -8.97
CA ALA A 120 2.04 -15.32 -9.32
C ALA A 120 3.04 -14.16 -9.40
N MET A 121 2.62 -13.03 -9.94
CA MET A 121 3.42 -11.81 -10.05
C MET A 121 3.78 -11.24 -8.67
N VAL A 122 2.85 -11.23 -7.70
CA VAL A 122 3.14 -10.84 -6.31
C VAL A 122 4.15 -11.79 -5.69
N THR A 123 3.99 -13.10 -5.87
CA THR A 123 4.90 -14.11 -5.34
C THR A 123 6.31 -13.93 -5.90
N LEU A 124 6.43 -13.69 -7.21
CA LEU A 124 7.70 -13.46 -7.89
C LEU A 124 8.40 -12.20 -7.40
N LEU A 125 7.65 -11.11 -7.23
CA LEU A 125 8.20 -9.77 -7.04
C LEU A 125 8.19 -9.28 -5.59
N LYS A 126 7.75 -10.09 -4.60
CA LYS A 126 7.64 -9.68 -3.19
C LYS A 126 8.91 -9.04 -2.61
N GLY A 127 10.09 -9.48 -3.06
CA GLY A 127 11.38 -8.94 -2.63
C GLY A 127 11.65 -7.50 -3.09
N TYR A 128 10.88 -6.98 -4.04
CA TYR A 128 11.06 -5.62 -4.58
C TYR A 128 10.17 -4.56 -3.91
N ALA A 129 9.45 -4.89 -2.85
CA ALA A 129 8.56 -3.95 -2.16
C ALA A 129 9.25 -2.68 -1.64
N ASN A 130 10.56 -2.75 -1.43
CA ASN A 130 11.41 -1.64 -0.96
C ASN A 130 12.39 -1.13 -2.04
N GLY A 131 12.17 -1.45 -3.31
CA GLY A 131 13.04 -1.01 -4.41
C GLY A 131 14.21 -1.93 -4.74
N GLY A 132 14.35 -3.08 -4.06
CA GLY A 132 15.44 -4.03 -4.30
C GLY A 132 16.83 -3.39 -4.13
N ASN A 133 17.72 -3.61 -5.10
CA ASN A 133 19.07 -3.01 -5.15
C ASN A 133 19.08 -1.58 -5.76
N GLY A 134 17.91 -1.02 -6.08
CA GLY A 134 17.78 0.31 -6.68
C GLY A 134 18.12 0.41 -8.18
N SER A 135 18.47 -0.70 -8.84
CA SER A 135 18.66 -0.72 -10.29
C SER A 135 17.37 -0.35 -11.04
N LEU A 136 17.49 0.10 -12.29
CA LEU A 136 16.29 0.43 -13.10
C LEU A 136 15.34 -0.78 -13.21
N MET A 137 15.88 -1.99 -13.32
CA MET A 137 15.07 -3.21 -13.37
C MET A 137 14.40 -3.49 -12.04
N ALA A 138 15.09 -3.28 -10.91
CA ALA A 138 14.49 -3.39 -9.57
C ALA A 138 13.38 -2.35 -9.35
N GLN A 139 13.55 -1.12 -9.84
CA GLN A 139 12.50 -0.09 -9.81
C GLN A 139 11.28 -0.51 -10.64
N ASN A 140 11.51 -1.02 -11.86
CA ASN A 140 10.44 -1.56 -12.70
C ASN A 140 9.70 -2.71 -12.00
N ASN A 141 10.43 -3.64 -11.37
CA ASN A 141 9.87 -4.75 -10.63
C ASN A 141 9.03 -4.27 -9.42
N MET A 142 9.48 -3.26 -8.70
CA MET A 142 8.71 -2.62 -7.63
C MET A 142 7.39 -2.03 -8.15
N PHE A 143 7.42 -1.32 -9.27
CA PHE A 143 6.21 -0.78 -9.88
C PHE A 143 5.25 -1.87 -10.36
N LEU A 144 5.77 -2.96 -10.94
CA LEU A 144 4.98 -4.12 -11.36
C LEU A 144 4.34 -4.83 -10.16
N LEU A 145 5.06 -4.97 -9.05
CA LEU A 145 4.49 -5.50 -7.80
C LEU A 145 3.32 -4.65 -7.31
N ALA A 146 3.49 -3.32 -7.26
CA ALA A 146 2.42 -2.39 -6.89
C ALA A 146 1.21 -2.50 -7.82
N THR A 147 1.46 -2.70 -9.14
CA THR A 147 0.43 -2.90 -10.15
C THR A 147 -0.31 -4.22 -9.96
N ALA A 148 0.39 -5.29 -9.58
CA ALA A 148 -0.24 -6.58 -9.26
C ALA A 148 -1.20 -6.45 -8.06
N HIS A 149 -0.75 -5.82 -6.97
CA HIS A 149 -1.62 -5.53 -5.82
C HIS A 149 -2.83 -4.67 -6.19
N PHE A 150 -2.63 -3.65 -7.02
CA PHE A 150 -3.72 -2.81 -7.52
C PHE A 150 -4.79 -3.63 -8.26
N ASN A 151 -4.38 -4.50 -9.18
CA ASN A 151 -5.31 -5.32 -9.96
C ASN A 151 -6.00 -6.41 -9.13
N LEU A 152 -5.39 -6.85 -8.03
CA LEU A 152 -5.99 -7.77 -7.06
C LEU A 152 -6.96 -7.07 -6.10
N GLY A 153 -7.07 -5.74 -6.14
CA GLY A 153 -7.85 -4.97 -5.18
C GLY A 153 -7.20 -4.84 -3.80
N ASN A 154 -5.95 -5.27 -3.65
CA ASN A 154 -5.16 -5.14 -2.41
C ASN A 154 -4.67 -3.69 -2.25
N CYS A 155 -5.61 -2.77 -2.01
CA CYS A 155 -5.37 -1.34 -2.07
C CYS A 155 -4.34 -0.86 -1.03
N GLU A 156 -4.34 -1.39 0.17
CA GLU A 156 -3.37 -1.00 1.20
C GLU A 156 -1.92 -1.28 0.77
N ALA A 157 -1.65 -2.51 0.31
CA ALA A 157 -0.34 -2.89 -0.20
C ALA A 157 0.05 -2.06 -1.44
N SER A 158 -0.88 -1.89 -2.38
CA SER A 158 -0.68 -1.07 -3.58
C SER A 158 -0.33 0.38 -3.24
N ILE A 159 -1.08 1.01 -2.33
CA ILE A 159 -0.83 2.39 -1.87
C ILE A 159 0.56 2.48 -1.22
N GLY A 160 0.90 1.55 -0.33
CA GLY A 160 2.17 1.54 0.38
C GLY A 160 3.37 1.50 -0.58
N ILE A 161 3.35 0.56 -1.53
CA ILE A 161 4.43 0.38 -2.51
C ILE A 161 4.49 1.54 -3.50
N ASN A 162 3.34 1.94 -4.10
CA ASN A 162 3.28 3.05 -5.05
C ASN A 162 3.71 4.39 -4.42
N ARG A 163 3.39 4.64 -3.14
CA ARG A 163 3.79 5.86 -2.42
C ARG A 163 5.30 5.91 -2.27
N ARG A 164 5.93 4.82 -1.85
CA ARG A 164 7.38 4.72 -1.78
C ARG A 164 8.00 4.91 -3.15
N PHE A 165 7.51 4.20 -4.17
CA PHE A 165 7.98 4.33 -5.54
C PHE A 165 7.94 5.78 -6.04
N ALA A 166 6.79 6.46 -5.88
CA ALA A 166 6.63 7.85 -6.34
C ALA A 166 7.50 8.85 -5.56
N ASN A 167 7.84 8.56 -4.31
CA ASN A 167 8.72 9.40 -3.50
C ASN A 167 10.19 9.20 -3.85
N ASP A 168 10.63 7.97 -3.99
CA ASP A 168 12.03 7.61 -4.16
C ASP A 168 12.47 7.75 -5.63
N TYR A 169 11.56 7.48 -6.57
CA TYR A 169 11.83 7.45 -8.01
C TYR A 169 11.00 8.48 -8.79
N ARG A 170 11.05 9.73 -8.37
CA ARG A 170 10.24 10.84 -8.95
C ARG A 170 10.45 11.06 -10.44
N GLN A 171 11.64 10.75 -10.96
CA GLN A 171 11.98 10.89 -12.36
C GLN A 171 11.63 9.65 -13.20
N HIS A 172 11.19 8.59 -12.57
CA HIS A 172 10.85 7.36 -13.28
C HIS A 172 9.58 7.57 -14.12
N PRO A 173 9.53 7.05 -15.38
CA PRO A 173 8.38 7.23 -16.28
C PRO A 173 7.04 6.79 -15.68
N ASN A 174 7.07 5.80 -14.78
CA ASN A 174 5.88 5.29 -14.13
C ASN A 174 5.49 6.03 -12.84
N ALA A 175 6.22 7.08 -12.40
CA ALA A 175 5.90 7.81 -11.18
C ALA A 175 4.51 8.50 -11.25
N PRO A 176 4.08 9.12 -12.38
CA PRO A 176 2.71 9.61 -12.53
C PRO A 176 1.66 8.51 -12.38
N ARG A 177 1.93 7.33 -12.95
CA ARG A 177 1.04 6.16 -12.88
C ARG A 177 0.93 5.64 -11.45
N ALA A 178 2.02 5.64 -10.70
CA ALA A 178 2.01 5.25 -9.30
C ALA A 178 1.07 6.14 -8.47
N LEU A 179 1.15 7.48 -8.63
CA LEU A 179 0.24 8.41 -7.96
C LEU A 179 -1.22 8.21 -8.38
N TYR A 180 -1.45 7.94 -9.66
CA TYR A 180 -2.79 7.66 -10.17
C TYR A 180 -3.39 6.37 -9.57
N ASN A 181 -2.59 5.30 -9.45
CA ASN A 181 -3.00 4.06 -8.80
C ASN A 181 -3.33 4.26 -7.32
N ILE A 182 -2.54 5.08 -6.59
CA ILE A 182 -2.84 5.45 -5.20
C ILE A 182 -4.23 6.10 -5.12
N ALA A 183 -4.48 7.11 -5.95
CA ALA A 183 -5.76 7.83 -5.93
C ALA A 183 -6.95 6.90 -6.25
N ASN A 184 -6.82 6.01 -7.24
CA ASN A 184 -7.87 5.05 -7.55
C ASN A 184 -8.14 4.08 -6.39
N CYS A 185 -7.10 3.59 -5.72
CA CYS A 185 -7.27 2.78 -4.52
C CYS A 185 -7.97 3.55 -3.40
N GLN A 186 -7.59 4.82 -3.17
CA GLN A 186 -8.25 5.68 -2.19
C GLN A 186 -9.74 5.90 -2.51
N LEU A 187 -10.09 6.11 -3.79
CA LEU A 187 -11.47 6.19 -4.25
C LEU A 187 -12.24 4.88 -3.99
N SER A 188 -11.62 3.74 -4.31
CA SER A 188 -12.22 2.42 -4.06
C SER A 188 -12.47 2.17 -2.57
N MET A 189 -11.63 2.73 -1.70
CA MET A 189 -11.77 2.70 -0.23
C MET A 189 -12.71 3.80 0.29
N LYS A 190 -13.39 4.56 -0.58
CA LYS A 190 -14.26 5.70 -0.24
C LYS A 190 -13.55 6.85 0.50
N GLN A 191 -12.23 6.97 0.35
CA GLN A 191 -11.41 8.04 0.91
C GLN A 191 -11.33 9.22 -0.07
N ASN A 192 -12.46 9.80 -0.43
CA ASN A 192 -12.57 10.75 -1.55
C ASN A 192 -11.69 11.99 -1.36
N ASP A 193 -11.66 12.59 -0.18
CA ASP A 193 -10.87 13.80 0.09
C ASP A 193 -9.37 13.56 -0.05
N VAL A 194 -8.91 12.39 0.43
CA VAL A 194 -7.51 11.96 0.32
C VAL A 194 -7.18 11.68 -1.14
N ALA A 195 -8.06 11.02 -1.88
CA ALA A 195 -7.90 10.76 -3.31
C ALA A 195 -7.80 12.07 -4.11
N HIS A 196 -8.69 13.02 -3.86
CA HIS A 196 -8.65 14.33 -4.51
C HIS A 196 -7.35 15.08 -4.23
N THR A 197 -6.83 14.99 -3.01
CA THR A 197 -5.53 15.57 -2.66
C THR A 197 -4.39 14.90 -3.44
N THR A 198 -4.42 13.57 -3.57
CA THR A 198 -3.45 12.81 -4.36
C THR A 198 -3.53 13.17 -5.85
N LEU A 199 -4.74 13.29 -6.41
CA LEU A 199 -4.94 13.70 -7.82
C LEU A 199 -4.44 15.12 -8.09
N ARG A 200 -4.68 16.08 -7.17
CA ARG A 200 -4.13 17.45 -7.29
C ARG A 200 -2.59 17.44 -7.26
N THR A 201 -2.01 16.61 -6.40
CA THR A 201 -0.56 16.43 -6.34
C THR A 201 -0.01 15.86 -7.64
N LEU A 202 -0.64 14.84 -8.21
CA LEU A 202 -0.30 14.28 -9.51
C LEU A 202 -0.30 15.34 -10.62
N ILE A 203 -1.37 16.13 -10.72
CA ILE A 203 -1.52 17.19 -11.73
C ILE A 203 -0.43 18.24 -11.58
N ARG A 204 -0.11 18.65 -10.35
CA ARG A 204 0.91 19.65 -10.06
C ARG A 204 2.31 19.16 -10.37
N THR A 205 2.62 17.89 -10.02
CA THR A 205 3.97 17.32 -10.14
C THR A 205 4.28 16.86 -11.56
N TYR A 206 3.28 16.35 -12.29
CA TYR A 206 3.42 15.76 -13.63
C TYR A 206 2.36 16.29 -14.61
N PRO A 207 2.30 17.61 -14.83
CA PRO A 207 1.17 18.27 -15.55
C PRO A 207 0.95 17.74 -16.97
N ASN A 208 2.01 17.25 -17.63
CA ASN A 208 1.99 16.77 -19.00
C ASN A 208 1.77 15.27 -19.15
N SER A 209 1.63 14.53 -18.02
CA SER A 209 1.40 13.09 -18.07
C SER A 209 -0.04 12.75 -18.49
N THR A 210 -0.21 11.58 -19.10
CA THR A 210 -1.54 11.03 -19.43
C THR A 210 -2.38 10.85 -18.16
N GLU A 211 -1.75 10.47 -17.07
CA GLU A 211 -2.39 10.28 -15.77
C GLU A 211 -2.91 11.61 -15.19
N ALA A 212 -2.18 12.72 -15.39
CA ALA A 212 -2.67 14.04 -14.99
C ALA A 212 -3.91 14.47 -15.78
N GLN A 213 -3.98 14.13 -17.07
CA GLN A 213 -5.20 14.41 -17.85
C GLN A 213 -6.40 13.61 -17.33
N ARG A 214 -6.19 12.32 -17.01
CA ARG A 214 -7.22 11.48 -16.40
C ARG A 214 -7.63 12.00 -15.01
N ALA A 215 -6.67 12.44 -14.20
CA ALA A 215 -6.91 13.01 -12.88
C ALA A 215 -7.80 14.26 -12.93
N LYS A 216 -7.63 15.13 -13.94
CA LYS A 216 -8.48 16.32 -14.15
C LYS A 216 -9.95 15.95 -14.41
N ILE A 217 -10.20 14.78 -15.02
CA ILE A 217 -11.57 14.29 -15.26
C ILE A 217 -12.21 13.82 -13.96
N LEU A 218 -11.43 13.14 -13.09
CA LEU A 218 -11.92 12.63 -11.81
C LEU A 218 -12.18 13.71 -10.75
N LEU A 219 -11.65 14.94 -10.96
CA LEU A 219 -11.83 16.07 -10.05
C LEU A 219 -13.00 16.99 -10.45
N LYS A 220 -13.69 16.73 -11.56
CA LYS A 220 -14.89 17.45 -11.98
C LYS A 220 -16.13 16.94 -11.28
#